data_0e7a91385f4cddacf8be297d26fcbd32
#
_entry.id   0e7a91385f4cddacf8be297d26fcbd32
#
_cell.length_a   1.000
_cell.length_b   1.000
_cell.length_c   1.000
_cell.angle_alpha   90.00
_cell.angle_beta   90.00
_cell.angle_gamma   90.00
#
_symmetry.space_group_name_H-M   'P 1'
#
loop_
_entity.id
_entity.type
_entity.pdbx_description
1 polymer ?
#
loop_
_entity_poly.entity_id
_entity_poly.type
_entity_poly.pdbx_seq_one_letter_code
_entity_poly.pdbx_strand_id
1 'polypeptide(L)'
;MTADAQGNDLTAVKYVTSSKIIIAPYDPTAKLTASMIAKTVADPITTLKDIFSKGHAVGLITSDGAPQDARDSDDATEFHQPGYMLNADPNLTLAFTVAEDNETVRGMTIGTPDADGVYHVSDTIQDSKWIAYQETHYKTGTIRRRLGVLQTTGSEPAQDTRGEVSGIALTTTWQKDSIVDNGNSRYLQSYYMPTTTATAPGK
;
A
#
# COMPACT_ATOMS: atom_id res chain seq x y z
N MET A 1 9.99 27.24 -7.45
CA MET A 1 11.19 27.90 -6.88
C MET A 1 12.38 27.06 -7.25
N THR A 2 13.46 27.66 -7.59
CA THR A 2 14.75 26.97 -7.77
C THR A 2 15.35 26.69 -6.40
N ALA A 3 16.19 25.66 -6.31
CA ALA A 3 16.96 25.38 -5.11
C ALA A 3 17.75 26.62 -4.65
N ASP A 4 17.97 26.74 -3.35
CA ASP A 4 18.79 27.80 -2.78
C ASP A 4 20.29 27.65 -3.16
N ALA A 5 21.12 28.59 -2.72
CA ALA A 5 22.56 28.56 -3.02
C ALA A 5 23.29 27.32 -2.44
N GLN A 6 22.65 26.60 -1.50
CA GLN A 6 23.16 25.39 -0.87
C GLN A 6 22.58 24.12 -1.51
N GLY A 7 21.69 24.26 -2.51
CA GLY A 7 21.05 23.14 -3.21
C GLY A 7 19.78 22.64 -2.53
N ASN A 8 19.28 23.33 -1.49
CA ASN A 8 18.04 22.93 -0.81
C ASN A 8 16.81 23.43 -1.56
N ASP A 9 15.82 22.57 -1.75
CA ASP A 9 14.54 22.92 -2.38
C ASP A 9 13.36 22.53 -1.47
N LEU A 10 12.78 23.52 -0.81
CA LEU A 10 11.61 23.33 0.04
C LEU A 10 10.38 22.80 -0.72
N THR A 11 10.33 23.01 -2.05
CA THR A 11 9.23 22.49 -2.86
C THR A 11 9.34 20.98 -3.10
N ALA A 12 10.54 20.43 -2.93
CA ALA A 12 10.79 19.00 -3.01
C ALA A 12 10.46 18.26 -1.71
N VAL A 13 10.20 18.98 -0.61
CA VAL A 13 9.82 18.38 0.68
C VAL A 13 8.46 17.71 0.58
N LYS A 14 8.42 16.43 0.92
CA LYS A 14 7.20 15.61 0.89
C LYS A 14 6.43 15.78 2.20
N TYR A 15 5.48 16.69 2.22
CA TYR A 15 4.53 16.84 3.33
C TYR A 15 3.26 16.06 2.99
N VAL A 16 3.01 14.94 3.67
CA VAL A 16 1.83 14.08 3.47
C VAL A 16 0.59 14.76 4.04
N THR A 17 -0.48 14.80 3.26
CA THR A 17 -1.77 15.33 3.68
C THR A 17 -2.80 14.25 3.93
N SER A 18 -2.76 13.16 3.15
CA SER A 18 -3.64 12.01 3.33
C SER A 18 -3.08 10.76 2.64
N SER A 19 -3.56 9.62 3.05
CA SER A 19 -3.28 8.32 2.42
C SER A 19 -4.57 7.53 2.25
N LYS A 20 -4.64 6.71 1.21
CA LYS A 20 -5.76 5.81 0.92
C LYS A 20 -5.22 4.48 0.44
N ILE A 21 -5.79 3.40 0.96
CA ILE A 21 -5.49 2.03 0.52
C ILE A 21 -6.81 1.36 0.14
N ILE A 22 -6.83 0.77 -1.04
CA ILE A 22 -7.94 -0.06 -1.54
C ILE A 22 -7.38 -1.43 -1.83
N ILE A 23 -8.09 -2.45 -1.43
CA ILE A 23 -7.72 -3.84 -1.71
C ILE A 23 -8.87 -4.57 -2.41
N ALA A 24 -8.51 -5.57 -3.18
CA ALA A 24 -9.44 -6.52 -3.81
C ALA A 24 -8.95 -7.94 -3.59
N PRO A 25 -9.85 -8.93 -3.59
CA PRO A 25 -9.45 -10.32 -3.58
C PRO A 25 -8.47 -10.63 -4.72
N TYR A 26 -7.51 -11.51 -4.45
CA TYR A 26 -6.52 -11.92 -5.43
C TYR A 26 -7.18 -12.65 -6.62
N ASP A 27 -6.86 -12.21 -7.83
CA ASP A 27 -7.28 -12.85 -9.08
C ASP A 27 -6.01 -13.17 -9.91
N PRO A 28 -5.66 -14.46 -10.09
CA PRO A 28 -4.49 -14.86 -10.84
C PRO A 28 -4.57 -14.52 -12.34
N THR A 29 -5.76 -14.17 -12.85
CA THR A 29 -5.96 -13.78 -14.26
C THR A 29 -5.81 -12.28 -14.48
N ALA A 30 -5.78 -11.49 -13.42
CA ALA A 30 -5.57 -10.05 -13.49
C ALA A 30 -4.20 -9.72 -14.06
N LYS A 31 -4.09 -8.58 -14.73
CA LYS A 31 -2.82 -8.06 -15.26
C LYS A 31 -2.64 -6.63 -14.78
N LEU A 32 -1.69 -6.43 -13.88
CA LEU A 32 -1.36 -5.13 -13.34
C LEU A 32 -0.21 -4.53 -14.15
N THR A 33 -0.50 -3.49 -14.92
CA THR A 33 0.46 -2.86 -15.84
C THR A 33 0.73 -1.41 -15.46
N ALA A 34 1.90 -0.91 -15.82
CA ALA A 34 2.31 0.47 -15.54
C ALA A 34 1.36 1.52 -16.14
N SER A 35 0.70 1.19 -17.25
CA SER A 35 -0.27 2.08 -17.91
C SER A 35 -1.47 2.41 -17.02
N MET A 36 -1.86 1.50 -16.12
CA MET A 36 -3.03 1.67 -15.22
C MET A 36 -2.84 2.81 -14.22
N ILE A 37 -1.60 3.05 -13.78
CA ILE A 37 -1.26 4.11 -12.81
C ILE A 37 -0.32 5.15 -13.40
N ALA A 38 -0.22 5.23 -14.72
CA ALA A 38 0.69 6.17 -15.39
C ALA A 38 0.42 7.63 -14.97
N LYS A 39 1.46 8.46 -15.04
CA LYS A 39 1.37 9.90 -14.72
C LYS A 39 0.35 10.68 -15.57
N THR A 40 -0.14 10.11 -16.65
CA THR A 40 -1.17 10.67 -17.54
C THR A 40 -2.59 10.26 -17.15
N VAL A 41 -2.75 9.27 -16.25
CA VAL A 41 -4.07 8.80 -15.80
C VAL A 41 -4.52 9.67 -14.62
N ALA A 42 -5.58 10.47 -14.84
CA ALA A 42 -6.11 11.36 -13.81
C ALA A 42 -6.74 10.58 -12.66
N ASP A 43 -7.56 9.58 -12.99
CA ASP A 43 -8.22 8.70 -12.00
C ASP A 43 -7.93 7.23 -12.29
N PRO A 44 -6.96 6.61 -11.60
CA PRO A 44 -6.67 5.18 -11.73
C PRO A 44 -7.80 4.29 -11.29
N ILE A 45 -8.63 4.70 -10.35
CA ILE A 45 -9.75 3.88 -9.85
C ILE A 45 -10.72 3.59 -10.99
N THR A 46 -11.01 4.56 -11.88
CA THR A 46 -11.81 4.32 -13.07
C THR A 46 -11.16 3.32 -14.02
N THR A 47 -9.82 3.35 -14.16
CA THR A 47 -9.07 2.40 -14.99
C THR A 47 -9.02 1.01 -14.35
N LEU A 48 -9.00 0.94 -13.03
CA LEU A 48 -8.91 -0.28 -12.24
C LEU A 48 -10.27 -0.84 -11.81
N LYS A 49 -11.39 -0.23 -12.27
CA LYS A 49 -12.75 -0.56 -11.80
C LYS A 49 -13.10 -2.05 -11.89
N ASP A 50 -12.64 -2.73 -12.94
CA ASP A 50 -12.94 -4.15 -13.14
C ASP A 50 -12.21 -5.02 -12.10
N ILE A 51 -10.97 -4.64 -11.72
CA ILE A 51 -10.18 -5.29 -10.69
C ILE A 51 -10.78 -5.00 -9.31
N PHE A 52 -11.12 -3.73 -9.05
CA PHE A 52 -11.64 -3.28 -7.75
C PHE A 52 -13.17 -3.25 -7.68
N SER A 53 -13.89 -3.88 -8.61
CA SER A 53 -15.36 -4.03 -8.51
C SER A 53 -15.80 -4.77 -7.24
N LYS A 54 -14.96 -5.66 -6.74
CA LYS A 54 -15.11 -6.37 -5.46
C LYS A 54 -14.12 -5.85 -4.40
N GLY A 55 -13.47 -4.72 -4.68
CA GLY A 55 -12.48 -4.13 -3.80
C GLY A 55 -13.08 -3.05 -2.92
N HIS A 56 -12.56 -2.94 -1.72
CA HIS A 56 -13.01 -1.96 -0.74
C HIS A 56 -11.82 -1.21 -0.15
N ALA A 57 -12.05 0.04 0.26
CA ALA A 57 -11.07 0.76 1.05
C ALA A 57 -10.88 0.06 2.40
N VAL A 58 -9.67 0.06 2.92
CA VAL A 58 -9.39 -0.44 4.27
C VAL A 58 -10.02 0.45 5.36
N GLY A 59 -10.54 1.62 5.00
CA GLY A 59 -11.18 2.57 5.90
C GLY A 59 -10.22 3.67 6.37
N LEU A 60 -10.57 4.31 7.49
CA LEU A 60 -9.78 5.36 8.09
C LEU A 60 -8.48 4.79 8.66
N ILE A 61 -7.38 5.43 8.31
CA ILE A 61 -6.05 5.12 8.82
C ILE A 61 -5.73 6.09 9.95
N THR A 62 -5.23 5.60 11.08
CA THR A 62 -4.87 6.46 12.22
C THR A 62 -3.69 7.36 11.87
N SER A 63 -3.61 8.52 12.53
CA SER A 63 -2.54 9.50 12.26
C SER A 63 -1.15 8.97 12.63
N ASP A 64 -1.04 8.27 13.72
CA ASP A 64 0.16 7.64 14.26
C ASP A 64 0.50 6.31 13.58
N GLY A 65 -0.50 5.63 13.00
CA GLY A 65 -0.37 4.43 12.19
C GLY A 65 -0.41 4.69 10.69
N ALA A 66 0.04 5.85 10.23
CA ALA A 66 0.13 6.18 8.81
C ALA A 66 0.99 5.16 8.03
N PRO A 67 0.70 4.91 6.73
CA PRO A 67 1.41 3.90 5.95
C PRO A 67 2.91 4.12 5.95
N GLN A 68 3.64 3.14 6.48
CA GLN A 68 5.10 3.12 6.58
C GLN A 68 5.65 1.99 5.72
N ASP A 69 6.63 2.33 4.88
CA ASP A 69 7.37 1.36 4.07
C ASP A 69 8.67 0.99 4.77
N ALA A 70 9.02 -0.30 4.74
CA ALA A 70 10.35 -0.74 5.07
C ALA A 70 10.91 -1.63 3.96
N ARG A 71 12.22 -1.61 3.85
CA ARG A 71 12.98 -2.49 2.97
C ARG A 71 14.09 -3.10 3.82
N ASP A 72 13.80 -4.27 4.34
CA ASP A 72 14.69 -5.01 5.19
C ASP A 72 15.23 -6.23 4.45
N SER A 73 16.50 -6.49 4.55
CA SER A 73 17.14 -7.70 4.07
C SER A 73 17.76 -8.42 5.26
N ASP A 74 17.75 -9.74 5.19
CA ASP A 74 18.50 -10.55 6.12
C ASP A 74 20.00 -10.25 5.99
N ASP A 75 20.77 -10.60 6.99
CA ASP A 75 22.22 -10.45 6.97
C ASP A 75 22.85 -11.17 5.77
N ALA A 76 23.86 -10.55 5.21
CA ALA A 76 24.59 -11.16 4.10
C ALA A 76 25.27 -12.46 4.53
N THR A 77 25.17 -13.49 3.71
CA THR A 77 25.90 -14.74 3.92
C THR A 77 27.36 -14.54 3.54
N GLU A 78 28.24 -14.67 4.52
CA GLU A 78 29.70 -14.64 4.28
C GLU A 78 30.18 -16.06 3.92
N PHE A 79 30.99 -16.16 2.88
CA PHE A 79 31.60 -17.44 2.49
C PHE A 79 32.93 -17.66 3.21
N HIS A 80 33.31 -18.92 3.32
CA HIS A 80 34.58 -19.29 3.93
C HIS A 80 35.81 -18.65 3.21
N GLN A 81 35.68 -18.33 1.94
CA GLN A 81 36.66 -17.58 1.18
C GLN A 81 36.54 -16.08 1.54
N PRO A 82 37.61 -15.46 2.07
CA PRO A 82 37.58 -14.07 2.47
C PRO A 82 37.21 -13.12 1.33
N GLY A 83 36.31 -12.15 1.63
CA GLY A 83 35.90 -11.11 0.69
C GLY A 83 34.72 -11.44 -0.22
N TYR A 84 34.09 -12.63 -0.06
CA TYR A 84 32.88 -12.99 -0.78
C TYR A 84 31.67 -12.95 0.16
N MET A 85 30.65 -12.16 -0.22
CA MET A 85 29.39 -12.04 0.51
C MET A 85 28.23 -12.14 -0.47
N LEU A 86 27.15 -12.82 -0.07
CA LEU A 86 25.90 -12.88 -0.79
C LEU A 86 24.82 -12.13 0.01
N ASN A 87 24.33 -11.05 -0.55
CA ASN A 87 23.23 -10.30 0.05
C ASN A 87 21.91 -11.02 -0.20
N ALA A 88 21.10 -11.12 0.83
CA ALA A 88 19.72 -11.62 0.70
C ALA A 88 18.85 -10.60 -0.06
N ASP A 89 17.83 -11.09 -0.77
CA ASP A 89 16.84 -10.24 -1.40
C ASP A 89 16.01 -9.50 -0.33
N PRO A 90 15.86 -8.17 -0.43
CA PRO A 90 15.13 -7.42 0.57
C PRO A 90 13.64 -7.72 0.54
N ASN A 91 13.04 -7.80 1.73
CA ASN A 91 11.60 -7.78 1.91
C ASN A 91 11.09 -6.35 1.84
N LEU A 92 10.01 -6.14 1.07
CA LEU A 92 9.34 -4.86 0.95
C LEU A 92 8.04 -4.92 1.73
N THR A 93 8.01 -4.27 2.89
CA THR A 93 6.84 -4.28 3.76
C THR A 93 6.09 -2.95 3.68
N LEU A 94 4.81 -3.01 3.99
CA LEU A 94 3.92 -1.88 4.18
C LEU A 94 3.15 -2.10 5.49
N ALA A 95 3.40 -1.29 6.50
CA ALA A 95 2.69 -1.30 7.77
C ALA A 95 1.76 -0.10 7.86
N PHE A 96 0.56 -0.29 8.41
CA PHE A 96 -0.40 0.78 8.66
C PHE A 96 -1.42 0.34 9.71
N THR A 97 -2.03 1.31 10.41
CA THR A 97 -3.06 1.03 11.42
C THR A 97 -4.40 1.57 10.94
N VAL A 98 -5.38 0.71 10.86
CA VAL A 98 -6.76 1.06 10.51
C VAL A 98 -7.61 1.26 11.76
N ALA A 99 -8.47 2.28 11.74
CA ALA A 99 -9.41 2.58 12.81
C ALA A 99 -10.78 1.92 12.59
N GLU A 100 -11.05 1.44 11.39
CA GLU A 100 -12.31 0.81 11.04
C GLU A 100 -12.20 -0.71 11.07
N ASP A 101 -13.14 -1.35 11.77
CA ASP A 101 -13.35 -2.80 11.73
C ASP A 101 -14.42 -3.13 10.69
N ASN A 102 -14.03 -3.19 9.43
CA ASN A 102 -14.91 -3.52 8.31
C ASN A 102 -14.62 -4.94 7.76
N GLU A 103 -15.52 -5.45 6.92
CA GLU A 103 -15.40 -6.78 6.32
C GLU A 103 -14.07 -6.98 5.56
N THR A 104 -13.57 -5.92 4.94
CA THR A 104 -12.30 -5.92 4.21
C THR A 104 -11.12 -6.17 5.15
N VAL A 105 -11.08 -5.45 6.26
CA VAL A 105 -10.03 -5.60 7.29
C VAL A 105 -10.11 -6.97 7.95
N ARG A 106 -11.32 -7.44 8.28
CA ARG A 106 -11.52 -8.79 8.81
C ARG A 106 -11.07 -9.86 7.83
N GLY A 107 -11.34 -9.68 6.53
CA GLY A 107 -10.86 -10.57 5.47
C GLY A 107 -9.33 -10.67 5.43
N MET A 108 -8.63 -9.57 5.73
CA MET A 108 -7.15 -9.55 5.78
C MET A 108 -6.58 -10.18 7.07
N THR A 109 -7.36 -10.22 8.16
CA THR A 109 -6.87 -10.60 9.50
C THR A 109 -7.36 -11.97 9.95
N ILE A 110 -8.66 -12.19 9.93
CA ILE A 110 -9.30 -13.40 10.46
C ILE A 110 -10.03 -14.23 9.41
N GLY A 111 -10.08 -13.76 8.16
CA GLY A 111 -10.70 -14.46 7.04
C GLY A 111 -12.14 -14.03 6.77
N THR A 112 -12.89 -14.89 6.08
CA THR A 112 -14.30 -14.64 5.70
C THR A 112 -15.23 -15.38 6.63
N PRO A 113 -16.40 -14.82 6.97
CA PRO A 113 -17.38 -15.51 7.80
C PRO A 113 -18.06 -16.66 7.02
N ASP A 114 -18.62 -17.59 7.74
CA ASP A 114 -19.52 -18.61 7.19
C ASP A 114 -20.92 -18.03 6.85
N ALA A 115 -21.84 -18.92 6.46
CA ALA A 115 -23.20 -18.54 6.10
C ALA A 115 -24.01 -17.93 7.27
N ASP A 116 -23.62 -18.22 8.50
CA ASP A 116 -24.25 -17.71 9.72
C ASP A 116 -23.56 -16.43 10.25
N GLY A 117 -22.54 -15.93 9.53
CA GLY A 117 -21.80 -14.73 9.89
C GLY A 117 -20.71 -14.96 10.96
N VAL A 118 -20.31 -16.21 11.21
CA VAL A 118 -19.33 -16.60 12.20
C VAL A 118 -17.95 -16.72 11.56
N TYR A 119 -16.94 -16.08 12.17
CA TYR A 119 -15.54 -16.20 11.76
C TYR A 119 -14.88 -17.36 12.51
N HIS A 120 -14.32 -18.30 11.77
CA HIS A 120 -13.56 -19.42 12.33
C HIS A 120 -12.08 -19.06 12.41
N VAL A 121 -11.69 -18.46 13.52
CA VAL A 121 -10.29 -18.02 13.72
C VAL A 121 -9.42 -19.23 14.09
N SER A 122 -8.39 -19.50 13.29
CA SER A 122 -7.40 -20.52 13.56
C SER A 122 -6.05 -19.89 13.92
N ASP A 123 -5.14 -20.68 14.43
CA ASP A 123 -3.75 -20.33 14.72
C ASP A 123 -2.86 -20.23 13.46
N THR A 124 -3.41 -20.55 12.31
CA THR A 124 -2.73 -20.43 11.02
C THR A 124 -2.80 -18.99 10.51
N ILE A 125 -1.67 -18.44 10.07
CA ILE A 125 -1.62 -17.14 9.39
C ILE A 125 -2.48 -17.23 8.13
N GLN A 126 -3.33 -16.23 7.90
CA GLN A 126 -4.10 -16.13 6.67
C GLN A 126 -3.14 -15.91 5.48
N ASP A 127 -2.94 -16.96 4.68
CA ASP A 127 -2.06 -16.94 3.50
C ASP A 127 -2.73 -16.28 2.28
N SER A 128 -3.70 -15.42 2.52
CA SER A 128 -4.47 -14.74 1.49
C SER A 128 -3.68 -13.59 0.89
N LYS A 129 -3.63 -13.59 -0.44
CA LYS A 129 -3.08 -12.47 -1.23
C LYS A 129 -4.21 -11.49 -1.60
N TRP A 130 -3.84 -10.24 -1.73
CA TRP A 130 -4.74 -9.15 -2.08
C TRP A 130 -4.14 -8.29 -3.18
N ILE A 131 -4.92 -7.90 -4.17
CA ILE A 131 -4.53 -6.84 -5.09
C ILE A 131 -4.71 -5.53 -4.34
N ALA A 132 -3.66 -4.73 -4.26
CA ALA A 132 -3.68 -3.49 -3.49
C ALA A 132 -3.31 -2.28 -4.33
N TYR A 133 -4.05 -1.20 -4.13
CA TYR A 133 -3.79 0.11 -4.67
C TYR A 133 -3.68 1.12 -3.54
N GLN A 134 -2.54 1.84 -3.48
CA GLN A 134 -2.27 2.87 -2.48
C GLN A 134 -2.09 4.22 -3.14
N GLU A 135 -2.73 5.25 -2.60
CA GLU A 135 -2.45 6.66 -2.87
C GLU A 135 -1.88 7.35 -1.63
N THR A 136 -0.90 8.20 -1.85
CA THR A 136 -0.40 9.14 -0.84
C THR A 136 -0.39 10.53 -1.44
N HIS A 137 -1.15 11.43 -0.85
CA HIS A 137 -1.29 12.81 -1.30
C HIS A 137 -0.30 13.71 -0.56
N TYR A 138 0.40 14.56 -1.31
CA TYR A 138 1.33 15.52 -0.76
C TYR A 138 0.82 16.96 -0.88
N LYS A 139 1.21 17.82 0.04
CA LYS A 139 0.85 19.26 0.04
C LYS A 139 1.25 19.97 -1.25
N THR A 140 2.24 19.46 -1.96
CA THR A 140 2.66 19.96 -3.29
C THR A 140 1.65 19.69 -4.39
N GLY A 141 0.56 18.95 -4.11
CA GLY A 141 -0.40 18.47 -5.10
C GLY A 141 0.01 17.17 -5.79
N THR A 142 1.24 16.71 -5.58
CA THR A 142 1.69 15.43 -6.13
C THR A 142 1.01 14.27 -5.42
N ILE A 143 0.64 13.24 -6.17
CA ILE A 143 0.05 12.00 -5.65
C ILE A 143 0.99 10.85 -6.00
N ARG A 144 1.53 10.18 -4.96
CA ARG A 144 2.25 8.91 -5.15
C ARG A 144 1.23 7.78 -5.20
N ARG A 145 1.35 6.92 -6.19
CA ARG A 145 0.48 5.78 -6.44
C ARG A 145 1.28 4.50 -6.48
N ARG A 146 0.75 3.45 -5.88
CA ARG A 146 1.32 2.11 -5.92
C ARG A 146 0.26 1.09 -6.24
N LEU A 147 0.63 0.08 -7.02
CA LEU A 147 -0.25 -1.01 -7.42
C LEU A 147 0.55 -2.31 -7.40
N GLY A 148 0.05 -3.32 -6.73
CA GLY A 148 0.73 -4.60 -6.61
C GLY A 148 -0.08 -5.61 -5.83
N VAL A 149 0.59 -6.68 -5.40
CA VAL A 149 0.01 -7.73 -4.58
C VAL A 149 0.57 -7.63 -3.16
N LEU A 150 -0.32 -7.54 -2.18
CA LEU A 150 0.00 -7.58 -0.75
C LEU A 150 -0.39 -8.92 -0.15
N GLN A 151 0.36 -9.35 0.84
CA GLN A 151 0.03 -10.44 1.74
C GLN A 151 0.15 -9.93 3.16
N THR A 152 -0.85 -10.20 4.01
CA THR A 152 -0.79 -9.87 5.44
C THR A 152 0.18 -10.83 6.12
N THR A 153 1.15 -10.29 6.83
CA THR A 153 2.16 -11.07 7.58
C THR A 153 2.01 -10.90 9.09
N GLY A 154 1.23 -9.93 9.52
CA GLY A 154 0.91 -9.72 10.93
C GLY A 154 -0.28 -8.79 11.10
N SER A 155 -1.03 -9.02 12.17
CA SER A 155 -2.10 -8.14 12.63
C SER A 155 -2.03 -8.02 14.14
N GLU A 156 -2.10 -6.81 14.65
CA GLU A 156 -2.02 -6.51 16.07
C GLU A 156 -3.18 -5.56 16.43
N PRO A 157 -4.30 -6.12 16.94
CA PRO A 157 -5.40 -5.31 17.44
C PRO A 157 -4.96 -4.50 18.67
N ALA A 158 -5.35 -3.24 18.72
CA ALA A 158 -5.16 -2.42 19.92
C ALA A 158 -6.03 -2.94 21.07
N GLN A 159 -5.66 -2.57 22.29
CA GLN A 159 -6.45 -2.89 23.47
C GLN A 159 -7.81 -2.17 23.41
N ASP A 160 -8.88 -2.90 23.74
CA ASP A 160 -10.24 -2.34 23.82
C ASP A 160 -10.41 -1.46 25.06
N THR A 161 -9.95 -0.22 24.98
CA THR A 161 -10.05 0.76 26.06
C THR A 161 -11.29 1.62 25.89
N ARG A 162 -12.09 1.73 26.96
CA ARG A 162 -13.31 2.54 26.92
C ARG A 162 -13.01 4.02 26.62
N GLY A 163 -13.61 4.53 25.55
CA GLY A 163 -13.48 5.95 25.15
C GLY A 163 -12.31 6.22 24.20
N GLU A 164 -11.56 5.20 23.79
CA GLU A 164 -10.48 5.28 22.81
C GLU A 164 -10.86 4.58 21.51
N VAL A 165 -10.18 4.91 20.43
CA VAL A 165 -10.34 4.22 19.13
C VAL A 165 -9.54 2.92 19.20
N SER A 166 -10.23 1.78 19.05
CA SER A 166 -9.58 0.49 18.88
C SER A 166 -9.16 0.34 17.44
N GLY A 167 -7.86 0.44 17.17
CA GLY A 167 -7.27 0.28 15.83
C GLY A 167 -6.68 -1.11 15.65
N ILE A 168 -6.46 -1.51 14.40
CA ILE A 168 -5.76 -2.76 14.05
C ILE A 168 -4.51 -2.38 13.28
N ALA A 169 -3.34 -2.66 13.86
CA ALA A 169 -2.07 -2.49 13.17
C ALA A 169 -1.84 -3.70 12.24
N LEU A 170 -1.69 -3.41 10.96
CA LEU A 170 -1.46 -4.40 9.91
C LEU A 170 -0.03 -4.30 9.41
N THR A 171 0.66 -5.42 9.36
CA THR A 171 1.93 -5.57 8.64
C THR A 171 1.69 -6.42 7.41
N THR A 172 2.03 -5.86 6.26
CA THR A 172 1.85 -6.53 4.97
C THR A 172 3.16 -6.54 4.19
N THR A 173 3.32 -7.50 3.30
CA THR A 173 4.50 -7.61 2.43
C THR A 173 4.08 -7.58 0.97
N TRP A 174 4.78 -6.75 0.17
CA TRP A 174 4.62 -6.74 -1.28
C TRP A 174 5.18 -8.03 -1.87
N GLN A 175 4.32 -8.80 -2.50
CA GLN A 175 4.67 -10.07 -3.10
C GLN A 175 5.14 -9.91 -4.56
N LYS A 176 6.18 -10.65 -4.93
CA LYS A 176 6.52 -10.82 -6.35
C LYS A 176 5.53 -11.79 -6.96
N ASP A 177 4.75 -11.31 -7.93
CA ASP A 177 3.70 -12.10 -8.55
C ASP A 177 3.66 -11.88 -10.06
N SER A 178 3.31 -12.93 -10.81
CA SER A 178 3.26 -12.89 -12.27
C SER A 178 2.24 -11.91 -12.84
N ILE A 179 1.21 -11.55 -12.06
CA ILE A 179 0.21 -10.56 -12.47
C ILE A 179 0.75 -9.13 -12.44
N VAL A 180 1.83 -8.86 -11.71
CA VAL A 180 2.46 -7.53 -11.59
C VAL A 180 3.60 -7.42 -12.59
N ASP A 181 3.42 -6.61 -13.64
CA ASP A 181 4.46 -6.36 -14.65
C ASP A 181 5.08 -7.66 -15.22
N ASN A 182 4.24 -8.67 -15.44
CA ASN A 182 4.68 -10.02 -15.84
C ASN A 182 5.73 -10.67 -14.92
N GLY A 183 5.67 -10.38 -13.62
CA GLY A 183 6.59 -10.91 -12.62
C GLY A 183 7.93 -10.18 -12.49
N ASN A 184 8.12 -9.04 -13.21
CA ASN A 184 9.37 -8.29 -13.13
C ASN A 184 9.46 -7.39 -11.90
N SER A 185 8.32 -7.00 -11.32
CA SER A 185 8.24 -6.06 -10.22
C SER A 185 7.43 -6.61 -9.05
N ARG A 186 7.74 -6.21 -7.81
CA ARG A 186 6.90 -6.51 -6.64
C ARG A 186 5.68 -5.59 -6.60
N TYR A 187 5.85 -4.33 -6.96
CA TYR A 187 4.77 -3.37 -7.15
C TYR A 187 5.17 -2.33 -8.16
N LEU A 188 4.17 -1.70 -8.76
CA LEU A 188 4.32 -0.57 -9.66
C LEU A 188 4.18 0.73 -8.87
N GLN A 189 4.99 1.74 -9.16
CA GLN A 189 4.90 3.04 -8.52
C GLN A 189 4.94 4.17 -9.54
N SER A 190 4.07 5.16 -9.35
CA SER A 190 4.06 6.38 -10.15
C SER A 190 3.85 7.62 -9.28
N TYR A 191 4.16 8.78 -9.87
CA TYR A 191 3.87 10.08 -9.31
C TYR A 191 3.02 10.85 -10.29
N TYR A 192 1.82 11.21 -9.87
CA TYR A 192 0.88 12.02 -10.63
C TYR A 192 0.86 13.45 -10.10
N MET A 193 0.89 14.42 -10.98
CA MET A 193 0.69 15.81 -10.64
C MET A 193 -0.52 16.32 -11.44
N PRO A 194 -1.64 16.65 -10.76
CA PRO A 194 -2.79 17.22 -11.43
C PRO A 194 -2.36 18.48 -12.20
N THR A 195 -2.72 18.54 -13.46
CA THR A 195 -2.56 19.80 -14.23
C THR A 195 -3.55 20.79 -13.65
N THR A 196 -3.06 21.81 -12.96
CA THR A 196 -3.90 22.91 -12.49
C THR A 196 -4.37 23.63 -13.75
N THR A 197 -5.60 23.39 -14.18
CA THR A 197 -6.26 24.27 -15.14
C THR A 197 -6.46 25.57 -14.38
N ALA A 198 -5.60 26.55 -14.64
CA ALA A 198 -5.78 27.89 -14.11
C ALA A 198 -7.14 28.37 -14.62
N THR A 199 -8.15 28.35 -13.78
CA THR A 199 -9.39 29.08 -14.03
C THR A 199 -8.98 30.55 -14.06
N ALA A 200 -8.95 31.13 -15.25
CA ALA A 200 -8.74 32.57 -15.41
C ALA A 200 -9.76 33.29 -14.51
N PRO A 201 -9.33 34.27 -13.71
CA PRO A 201 -10.29 35.08 -12.95
C PRO A 201 -11.20 35.74 -13.95
N GLY A 202 -12.50 35.42 -13.89
CA GLY A 202 -13.53 36.10 -14.65
C GLY A 202 -13.47 37.60 -14.39
N LYS A 203 -13.44 38.37 -15.45
CA LYS A 203 -13.60 39.84 -15.42
C LYS A 203 -14.99 40.21 -14.91
#